data_905b33fa5190d6e3059de142f4764797
#
_entry.id   905b33fa5190d6e3059de142f4764797
#
_cell.length_a   1.000
_cell.length_b   1.000
_cell.length_c   1.000
_cell.angle_alpha   90.00
_cell.angle_beta   90.00
_cell.angle_gamma   90.00
#
_symmetry.space_group_name_H-M   'P 1'
#
loop_
_entity.id
_entity.type
_entity.pdbx_description
1 polymer ?
#
loop_
_entity_poly.entity_id
_entity_poly.type
_entity_poly.pdbx_seq_one_letter_code
_entity_poly.pdbx_strand_id
1 'polypeptide(L)'
;LTKIGDASFYYCSSLEEVDLLHTKVQELGENAFAHCTSLREMKVPDSLQTLGEAVFYRCSKLVPSDINVYDNKAIVAYLRSIQ
;
A
#
# COMPACT_ATOMS: atom_id res chain seq x y z
N LEU A 1 16.39 5.16 0.24
CA LEU A 1 14.97 5.40 0.57
C LEU A 1 14.48 4.32 1.53
N THR A 2 14.11 4.71 2.74
CA THR A 2 13.61 3.78 3.75
C THR A 2 12.17 4.06 4.16
N LYS A 3 11.63 5.21 3.78
CA LYS A 3 10.29 5.61 4.17
C LYS A 3 9.56 6.30 3.02
N ILE A 4 8.29 5.96 2.85
CA ILE A 4 7.37 6.72 2.03
C ILE A 4 6.53 7.55 3.00
N GLY A 5 6.60 8.88 2.87
CA GLY A 5 6.00 9.80 3.83
C GLY A 5 4.48 9.82 3.82
N ASP A 6 3.90 10.49 4.80
CA ASP A 6 2.45 10.63 4.94
C ASP A 6 1.87 11.27 3.68
N ALA A 7 0.79 10.69 3.18
CA ALA A 7 0.05 11.18 2.03
C ALA A 7 0.87 11.40 0.76
N SER A 8 2.03 10.71 0.62
CA SER A 8 2.94 10.90 -0.52
C SER A 8 2.26 10.64 -1.87
N PHE A 9 1.37 9.67 -1.93
CA PHE A 9 0.62 9.31 -3.15
C PHE A 9 -0.88 9.43 -2.94
N TYR A 10 -1.28 10.28 -2.03
CA TYR A 10 -2.69 10.50 -1.71
C TYR A 10 -3.45 11.00 -2.95
N TYR A 11 -4.56 10.35 -3.27
CA TYR A 11 -5.37 10.69 -4.45
C TYR A 11 -4.65 10.54 -5.79
N CYS A 12 -3.65 9.71 -5.88
CA CYS A 12 -3.02 9.39 -7.17
C CYS A 12 -3.96 8.47 -7.96
N SER A 13 -5.04 9.04 -8.48
CA SER A 13 -6.12 8.28 -9.10
C SER A 13 -5.76 7.61 -10.43
N SER A 14 -4.64 8.00 -11.03
CA SER A 14 -4.14 7.40 -12.26
C SER A 14 -3.02 6.38 -12.03
N LEU A 15 -2.57 6.23 -10.79
CA LEU A 15 -1.51 5.28 -10.46
C LEU A 15 -2.06 3.86 -10.48
N GLU A 16 -1.51 2.99 -11.33
CA GLU A 16 -2.01 1.63 -11.54
C GLU A 16 -1.15 0.56 -10.90
N GLU A 17 0.17 0.77 -10.84
CA GLU A 17 1.11 -0.23 -10.34
C GLU A 17 2.18 0.43 -9.50
N VAL A 18 2.57 -0.23 -8.39
CA VAL A 18 3.69 0.19 -7.55
C VAL A 18 4.56 -1.03 -7.30
N ASP A 19 5.84 -0.92 -7.64
CA ASP A 19 6.80 -2.00 -7.42
C ASP A 19 7.90 -1.52 -6.46
N LEU A 20 7.82 -1.97 -5.21
CA LEU A 20 8.82 -1.67 -4.19
C LEU A 20 9.62 -2.92 -3.81
N LEU A 21 9.49 -4.01 -4.58
CA LEU A 21 9.99 -5.33 -4.18
C LEU A 21 11.50 -5.34 -3.89
N HIS A 22 12.28 -4.62 -4.67
CA HIS A 22 13.73 -4.59 -4.52
C HIS A 22 14.25 -3.35 -3.80
N THR A 23 13.36 -2.66 -3.09
CA THR A 23 13.75 -1.50 -2.28
C THR A 23 14.00 -1.91 -0.83
N LYS A 24 14.54 -0.97 -0.04
CA LYS A 24 14.74 -1.14 1.38
C LYS A 24 13.73 -0.36 2.20
N VAL A 25 12.57 -0.06 1.63
CA VAL A 25 11.51 0.69 2.32
C VAL A 25 11.05 -0.10 3.55
N GLN A 26 11.06 0.56 4.69
CA GLN A 26 10.67 -0.01 5.98
C GLN A 26 9.35 0.53 6.48
N GLU A 27 8.93 1.68 5.99
CA GLU A 27 7.76 2.37 6.53
C GLU A 27 6.94 3.02 5.42
N LEU A 28 5.61 2.84 5.49
CA LEU A 28 4.66 3.60 4.70
C LEU A 28 3.88 4.52 5.65
N GLY A 29 3.87 5.81 5.35
CA GLY A 29 3.22 6.80 6.19
C GLY A 29 1.71 6.75 6.15
N GLU A 30 1.07 7.53 7.02
CA GLU A 30 -0.37 7.64 7.09
C GLU A 30 -0.95 8.10 5.74
N ASN A 31 -1.96 7.41 5.26
CA ASN A 31 -2.64 7.70 3.99
C ASN A 31 -1.71 7.70 2.78
N ALA A 32 -0.57 7.02 2.85
CA ALA A 32 0.45 7.08 1.79
C ALA A 32 -0.10 6.78 0.40
N PHE A 33 -1.01 5.82 0.29
CA PHE A 33 -1.66 5.43 -0.97
C PHE A 33 -3.18 5.54 -0.91
N ALA A 34 -3.73 6.31 0.02
CA ALA A 34 -5.17 6.44 0.15
C ALA A 34 -5.77 7.05 -1.12
N HIS A 35 -6.94 6.58 -1.50
CA HIS A 35 -7.68 7.03 -2.68
C HIS A 35 -6.96 6.81 -4.01
N CYS A 36 -6.03 5.87 -4.06
CA CYS A 36 -5.44 5.43 -5.33
C CYS A 36 -6.42 4.45 -6.00
N THR A 37 -7.47 4.99 -6.58
CA THR A 37 -8.60 4.20 -7.07
C THR A 37 -8.29 3.33 -8.29
N SER A 38 -7.20 3.63 -9.01
CA SER A 38 -6.76 2.83 -10.16
C SER A 38 -5.66 1.83 -9.79
N LEU A 39 -5.13 1.92 -8.58
CA LEU A 39 -4.04 1.04 -8.15
C LEU A 39 -4.55 -0.39 -8.04
N ARG A 40 -4.00 -1.28 -8.87
CA ARG A 40 -4.42 -2.68 -8.96
C ARG A 40 -3.31 -3.66 -8.62
N GLU A 41 -2.05 -3.21 -8.60
CA GLU A 41 -0.92 -4.06 -8.30
C GLU A 41 0.08 -3.32 -7.43
N MET A 42 0.51 -3.96 -6.36
CA MET A 42 1.54 -3.42 -5.50
C MET A 42 2.42 -4.55 -4.99
N LYS A 43 3.72 -4.44 -5.24
CA LYS A 43 4.71 -5.35 -4.71
C LYS A 43 5.41 -4.69 -3.54
N VAL A 44 5.42 -5.37 -2.41
CA VAL A 44 5.98 -4.83 -1.17
C VAL A 44 7.32 -5.51 -0.84
N PRO A 45 8.29 -4.76 -0.32
CA PRO A 45 9.60 -5.33 0.00
C PRO A 45 9.56 -6.11 1.32
N ASP A 46 10.49 -7.06 1.47
CA ASP A 46 10.63 -7.81 2.72
C ASP A 46 10.98 -6.91 3.91
N SER A 47 11.60 -5.78 3.63
CA SER A 47 12.01 -4.81 4.66
C SER A 47 10.84 -4.04 5.29
N LEU A 48 9.65 -4.10 4.69
CA LEU A 48 8.50 -3.33 5.17
C LEU A 48 8.05 -3.82 6.55
N GLN A 49 8.06 -2.93 7.54
CA GLN A 49 7.76 -3.23 8.95
C GLN A 49 6.66 -2.37 9.54
N THR A 50 6.62 -1.10 9.18
CA THR A 50 5.75 -0.12 9.84
C THR A 50 4.78 0.48 8.85
N LEU A 51 3.51 0.52 9.24
CA LEU A 51 2.43 1.06 8.42
C LEU A 51 1.65 2.09 9.23
N GLY A 52 1.48 3.27 8.65
CA GLY A 52 0.64 4.30 9.22
C GLY A 52 -0.84 3.92 9.10
N GLU A 53 -1.73 4.80 9.53
CA GLU A 53 -3.15 4.55 9.45
C GLU A 53 -3.66 4.74 8.03
N ALA A 54 -4.63 3.91 7.64
CA ALA A 54 -5.38 4.04 6.39
C ALA A 54 -4.49 4.14 5.14
N VAL A 55 -3.36 3.40 5.13
CA VAL A 55 -2.41 3.46 4.02
C VAL A 55 -3.08 3.15 2.68
N PHE A 56 -3.98 2.18 2.67
CA PHE A 56 -4.65 1.72 1.44
C PHE A 56 -6.14 2.07 1.41
N TYR A 57 -6.54 3.09 2.14
CA TYR A 57 -7.95 3.49 2.19
C TYR A 57 -8.44 3.86 0.79
N ARG A 58 -9.57 3.27 0.39
CA ARG A 58 -10.17 3.50 -0.93
C ARG A 58 -9.35 2.99 -2.12
N CYS A 59 -8.39 2.11 -1.88
CA CYS A 59 -7.71 1.41 -2.97
C CYS A 59 -8.60 0.22 -3.40
N SER A 60 -9.73 0.50 -4.00
CA SER A 60 -10.78 -0.49 -4.24
C SER A 60 -10.41 -1.58 -5.24
N LYS A 61 -9.45 -1.32 -6.12
CA LYS A 61 -8.97 -2.33 -7.07
C LYS A 61 -7.86 -3.20 -6.49
N LEU A 62 -7.18 -2.71 -5.46
CA LEU A 62 -6.08 -3.43 -4.83
C LEU A 62 -6.55 -4.32 -3.69
N VAL A 63 -7.46 -3.81 -2.85
CA VAL A 63 -7.89 -4.47 -1.62
C VAL A 63 -9.17 -5.24 -1.89
N PRO A 64 -9.17 -6.58 -1.70
CA PRO A 64 -10.41 -7.36 -1.86
C PRO A 64 -11.49 -6.90 -0.89
N SER A 65 -12.75 -7.04 -1.31
CA SER A 65 -13.89 -6.57 -0.51
C SER A 65 -14.05 -7.28 0.82
N ASP A 66 -13.48 -8.47 0.96
CA ASP A 66 -13.55 -9.27 2.20
C ASP A 66 -12.42 -8.92 3.19
N ILE A 67 -11.51 -8.05 2.81
CA ILE A 67 -10.46 -7.57 3.72
C ILE A 67 -10.84 -6.18 4.21
N ASN A 68 -10.75 -5.97 5.53
CA ASN A 68 -11.00 -4.67 6.12
C ASN A 68 -9.91 -3.69 5.65
N VAL A 69 -10.32 -2.62 4.99
CA VAL A 69 -9.41 -1.63 4.39
C VAL A 69 -8.54 -0.93 5.44
N TYR A 70 -8.95 -0.96 6.72
CA TYR A 70 -8.15 -0.40 7.82
C TYR A 70 -7.18 -1.41 8.43
N ASP A 71 -7.25 -2.68 8.02
CA ASP A 71 -6.37 -3.72 8.53
C ASP A 71 -5.13 -3.82 7.63
N ASN A 72 -4.18 -2.94 7.89
CA ASN A 72 -2.95 -2.87 7.08
C ASN A 72 -2.18 -4.19 7.08
N LYS A 73 -2.16 -4.91 8.21
CA LYS A 73 -1.44 -6.19 8.30
C LYS A 73 -2.05 -7.23 7.39
N ALA A 74 -3.39 -7.31 7.37
CA ALA A 74 -4.09 -8.25 6.49
C ALA A 74 -3.86 -7.89 5.02
N ILE A 75 -3.87 -6.60 4.69
CA ILE A 75 -3.63 -6.15 3.32
C ILE A 75 -2.22 -6.52 2.87
N VAL A 76 -1.21 -6.24 3.69
CA VAL A 76 0.18 -6.55 3.35
C VAL A 76 0.37 -8.07 3.22
N ALA A 77 -0.23 -8.86 4.11
CA ALA A 77 -0.17 -10.31 4.01
C ALA A 77 -0.78 -10.81 2.70
N TYR A 78 -1.92 -10.25 2.31
CA TYR A 78 -2.55 -10.57 1.03
C TYR A 78 -1.64 -10.21 -0.14
N LEU A 79 -1.06 -9.00 -0.13
CA LEU A 79 -0.17 -8.56 -1.22
C LEU A 79 1.05 -9.48 -1.35
N ARG A 80 1.61 -9.91 -0.22
CA ARG A 80 2.74 -10.84 -0.23
C ARG A 80 2.36 -12.22 -0.75
N SER A 81 1.12 -12.64 -0.50
CA SER A 81 0.67 -13.96 -0.93
C SER A 81 0.47 -14.10 -2.44
N ILE A 82 0.27 -12.98 -3.13
CA ILE A 82 0.02 -12.96 -4.57
C ILE A 82 1.23 -12.53 -5.40
N GLN A 83 2.34 -12.26 -4.76
CA GLN A 83 3.59 -11.89 -5.42
C GLN A 83 4.33 -13.09 -5.99
#